data_fee5ac63f19ae71f93f66e8974643ae9
#
_entry.id   fee5ac63f19ae71f93f66e8974643ae9
#
_cell.length_a   1.000
_cell.length_b   1.000
_cell.length_c   1.000
_cell.angle_alpha   90.00
_cell.angle_beta   90.00
_cell.angle_gamma   90.00
#
_symmetry.space_group_name_H-M   'P 1'
#
loop_
_entity.id
_entity.type
_entity.pdbx_description
1 polymer ?
#
loop_
_entity_poly.entity_id
_entity_poly.type
_entity_poly.pdbx_seq_one_letter_code
_entity_poly.pdbx_strand_id
1 'polypeptide(L)'
;MLVREEAIRFVESMKPTDHVIFFYDTIESKCRILFSFLDNGLASRKGAAYVCSEESLEQIRNRMESYGIDVNETEKEGKLIIRNYDGWYIENGEVEYVKILAGWRDIYDKFQKGGLGLRGAGEMACFFKHNKVKELLRYEYALHRVLDIPMEAICAYNVNTIVETGYTDIMMPLVRAHGWAIFTGPGGEMIYQSENVEDYDIERLLQVKV
;
A
#
# COMPACT_ATOMS: atom_id res chain seq x y z
N MET A 1 -18.97 -1.83 -19.61
CA MET A 1 -19.06 -2.62 -18.37
C MET A 1 -17.89 -3.62 -18.22
N LEU A 2 -16.82 -3.49 -19.02
CA LEU A 2 -15.64 -4.39 -19.02
C LEU A 2 -14.40 -3.84 -18.28
N VAL A 3 -14.40 -2.56 -17.88
CA VAL A 3 -13.21 -1.88 -17.35
C VAL A 3 -12.98 -2.13 -15.84
N ARG A 4 -14.03 -2.50 -15.07
CA ARG A 4 -13.93 -2.69 -13.62
C ARG A 4 -13.24 -3.98 -13.15
N GLU A 5 -12.97 -4.92 -14.04
CA GLU A 5 -12.35 -6.20 -13.69
C GLU A 5 -10.83 -6.25 -14.00
N GLU A 6 -10.30 -5.28 -14.74
CA GLU A 6 -8.87 -5.32 -15.13
C GLU A 6 -7.94 -5.07 -13.95
N ALA A 7 -8.24 -4.07 -13.11
CA ALA A 7 -7.43 -3.79 -11.94
C ALA A 7 -7.47 -4.95 -10.92
N ILE A 8 -8.61 -5.60 -10.74
CA ILE A 8 -8.72 -6.79 -9.89
C ILE A 8 -7.84 -7.91 -10.45
N ARG A 9 -7.99 -8.28 -11.72
CA ARG A 9 -7.15 -9.32 -12.35
C ARG A 9 -5.67 -9.00 -12.26
N PHE A 10 -5.32 -7.73 -12.42
CA PHE A 10 -3.94 -7.28 -12.29
C PHE A 10 -3.40 -7.53 -10.87
N VAL A 11 -4.07 -7.03 -9.82
CA VAL A 11 -3.58 -7.19 -8.44
C VAL A 11 -3.59 -8.65 -7.96
N GLU A 12 -4.51 -9.48 -8.48
CA GLU A 12 -4.52 -10.91 -8.23
C GLU A 12 -3.32 -11.62 -8.84
N SER A 13 -2.83 -11.13 -9.99
CA SER A 13 -1.71 -11.71 -10.75
C SER A 13 -0.34 -11.14 -10.40
N MET A 14 -0.23 -10.23 -9.44
CA MET A 14 1.03 -9.64 -8.99
C MET A 14 2.04 -10.71 -8.58
N LYS A 15 3.31 -10.42 -8.87
CA LYS A 15 4.45 -11.32 -8.61
C LYS A 15 5.27 -10.82 -7.42
N PRO A 16 6.03 -11.72 -6.77
CA PRO A 16 7.00 -11.31 -5.76
C PRO A 16 7.88 -10.16 -6.29
N THR A 17 8.06 -9.13 -5.47
CA THR A 17 8.75 -7.86 -5.76
C THR A 17 7.97 -6.83 -6.57
N ASP A 18 6.76 -7.13 -7.06
CA ASP A 18 5.92 -6.08 -7.65
C ASP A 18 5.54 -5.07 -6.56
N HIS A 19 5.81 -3.80 -6.85
CA HIS A 19 5.41 -2.69 -6.02
C HIS A 19 4.55 -1.73 -6.84
N VAL A 20 3.32 -1.53 -6.41
CA VAL A 20 2.27 -0.80 -7.13
C VAL A 20 1.84 0.41 -6.33
N ILE A 21 1.75 1.56 -7.00
CA ILE A 21 1.08 2.73 -6.44
C ILE A 21 -0.39 2.73 -6.86
N PHE A 22 -1.29 2.94 -5.92
CA PHE A 22 -2.73 2.95 -6.17
C PHE A 22 -3.36 4.28 -5.74
N PHE A 23 -3.87 5.04 -6.71
CA PHE A 23 -4.60 6.27 -6.50
C PHE A 23 -6.11 6.00 -6.54
N TYR A 24 -6.82 6.29 -5.46
CA TYR A 24 -8.27 6.10 -5.35
C TYR A 24 -8.99 7.37 -4.92
N ASP A 25 -10.25 7.47 -5.30
CA ASP A 25 -11.16 8.58 -5.01
C ASP A 25 -12.23 8.25 -3.97
N THR A 26 -12.58 6.96 -3.83
CA THR A 26 -13.62 6.50 -2.91
C THR A 26 -13.17 5.32 -2.05
N ILE A 27 -13.76 5.20 -0.86
CA ILE A 27 -13.51 4.08 0.06
C ILE A 27 -13.91 2.75 -0.60
N GLU A 28 -14.98 2.73 -1.41
CA GLU A 28 -15.44 1.53 -2.11
C GLU A 28 -14.40 1.03 -3.10
N SER A 29 -13.83 1.92 -3.92
CA SER A 29 -12.78 1.55 -4.89
C SER A 29 -11.51 1.09 -4.18
N LYS A 30 -11.11 1.77 -3.08
CA LYS A 30 -10.01 1.35 -2.22
C LYS A 30 -10.21 -0.08 -1.71
N CYS A 31 -11.32 -0.32 -1.02
CA CYS A 31 -11.61 -1.63 -0.41
C CYS A 31 -11.67 -2.73 -1.47
N ARG A 32 -12.34 -2.48 -2.60
CA ARG A 32 -12.47 -3.47 -3.67
C ARG A 32 -11.11 -3.93 -4.21
N ILE A 33 -10.19 -3.02 -4.47
CA ILE A 33 -8.87 -3.36 -5.02
C ILE A 33 -7.97 -3.99 -3.95
N LEU A 34 -7.85 -3.36 -2.78
CA LEU A 34 -6.95 -3.84 -1.73
C LEU A 34 -7.42 -5.17 -1.12
N PHE A 35 -8.72 -5.35 -0.94
CA PHE A 35 -9.23 -6.60 -0.37
C PHE A 35 -9.16 -7.75 -1.36
N SER A 36 -9.40 -7.51 -2.67
CA SER A 36 -9.16 -8.52 -3.70
C SER A 36 -7.70 -8.97 -3.72
N PHE A 37 -6.75 -8.02 -3.64
CA PHE A 37 -5.33 -8.31 -3.54
C PHE A 37 -4.98 -9.19 -2.32
N LEU A 38 -5.48 -8.83 -1.14
CA LEU A 38 -5.21 -9.56 0.10
C LEU A 38 -5.89 -10.93 0.13
N ASP A 39 -7.18 -11.02 -0.27
CA ASP A 39 -7.95 -12.26 -0.29
C ASP A 39 -7.35 -13.29 -1.24
N ASN A 40 -7.00 -12.88 -2.46
CA ASN A 40 -6.30 -13.75 -3.40
C ASN A 40 -4.94 -14.23 -2.83
N GLY A 41 -4.24 -13.38 -2.08
CA GLY A 41 -3.03 -13.76 -1.36
C GLY A 41 -3.27 -14.85 -0.34
N LEU A 42 -4.26 -14.67 0.52
CA LEU A 42 -4.67 -15.65 1.55
C LEU A 42 -5.06 -16.99 0.92
N ALA A 43 -5.78 -16.98 -0.21
CA ALA A 43 -6.12 -18.17 -0.98
C ALA A 43 -4.91 -18.85 -1.65
N SER A 44 -3.81 -18.09 -1.91
CA SER A 44 -2.63 -18.53 -2.67
C SER A 44 -1.39 -18.82 -1.80
N ARG A 45 -1.57 -19.24 -0.55
CA ARG A 45 -0.49 -19.53 0.40
C ARG A 45 0.41 -18.33 0.70
N LYS A 46 -0.16 -17.13 0.77
CA LYS A 46 0.54 -15.93 1.23
C LYS A 46 -0.09 -15.43 2.53
N GLY A 47 0.73 -14.80 3.36
CA GLY A 47 0.23 -13.98 4.45
C GLY A 47 -0.14 -12.60 3.92
N ALA A 48 -1.14 -12.00 4.51
CA ALA A 48 -1.65 -10.69 4.18
C ALA A 48 -1.38 -9.70 5.33
N ALA A 49 -0.84 -8.53 5.02
CA ALA A 49 -0.65 -7.46 5.99
C ALA A 49 -1.26 -6.15 5.47
N TYR A 50 -2.04 -5.49 6.30
CA TYR A 50 -2.73 -4.26 5.96
C TYR A 50 -2.47 -3.17 6.99
N VAL A 51 -2.08 -1.97 6.54
CA VAL A 51 -1.89 -0.81 7.42
C VAL A 51 -2.92 0.26 7.05
N CYS A 52 -3.90 0.49 7.92
CA CYS A 52 -4.95 1.47 7.70
C CYS A 52 -4.59 2.85 8.27
N SER A 53 -5.07 3.91 7.62
CA SER A 53 -4.88 5.30 8.07
C SER A 53 -6.13 6.19 7.98
N GLU A 54 -7.18 5.73 7.32
CA GLU A 54 -8.40 6.52 7.14
C GLU A 54 -9.55 6.05 8.01
N GLU A 55 -9.56 4.79 8.36
CA GLU A 55 -10.61 4.13 9.14
C GLU A 55 -10.00 3.43 10.37
N SER A 56 -10.82 3.20 11.39
CA SER A 56 -10.37 2.43 12.55
C SER A 56 -10.14 0.96 12.22
N LEU A 57 -9.36 0.28 13.07
CA LEU A 57 -9.13 -1.17 12.93
C LEU A 57 -10.44 -1.98 12.91
N GLU A 58 -11.42 -1.56 13.71
CA GLU A 58 -12.73 -2.22 13.75
C GLU A 58 -13.51 -2.02 12.45
N GLN A 59 -13.52 -0.79 11.90
CA GLN A 59 -14.17 -0.51 10.62
C GLN A 59 -13.54 -1.32 9.48
N ILE A 60 -12.21 -1.41 9.45
CA ILE A 60 -11.51 -2.19 8.42
C ILE A 60 -11.84 -3.69 8.55
N ARG A 61 -11.84 -4.26 9.76
CA ARG A 61 -12.26 -5.66 9.96
C ARG A 61 -13.68 -5.90 9.47
N ASN A 62 -14.62 -5.06 9.85
CA ASN A 62 -16.01 -5.16 9.42
C ASN A 62 -16.18 -5.08 7.89
N ARG A 63 -15.37 -4.23 7.23
CA ARG A 63 -15.38 -4.15 5.77
C ARG A 63 -14.78 -5.39 5.10
N MET A 64 -13.68 -5.93 5.65
CA MET A 64 -13.06 -7.16 5.16
C MET A 64 -14.03 -8.35 5.29
N GLU A 65 -14.71 -8.48 6.44
CA GLU A 65 -15.76 -9.50 6.64
C GLU A 65 -16.91 -9.32 5.64
N SER A 66 -17.37 -8.08 5.42
CA SER A 66 -18.42 -7.77 4.45
C SER A 66 -17.98 -8.04 3.01
N TYR A 67 -16.70 -8.00 2.72
CA TYR A 67 -16.12 -8.35 1.42
C TYR A 67 -16.07 -9.87 1.22
N GLY A 68 -15.99 -10.65 2.29
CA GLY A 68 -15.92 -12.11 2.28
C GLY A 68 -14.65 -12.71 2.86
N ILE A 69 -13.74 -11.88 3.42
CA ILE A 69 -12.54 -12.37 4.12
C ILE A 69 -12.92 -12.78 5.54
N ASP A 70 -12.68 -14.01 5.93
CA ASP A 70 -12.83 -14.47 7.32
C ASP A 70 -11.68 -13.92 8.17
N VAL A 71 -11.89 -12.69 8.68
CA VAL A 71 -10.87 -11.98 9.46
C VAL A 71 -10.54 -12.72 10.73
N ASN A 72 -11.56 -13.23 11.44
CA ASN A 72 -11.37 -13.91 12.72
C ASN A 72 -10.49 -15.16 12.57
N GLU A 73 -10.78 -16.00 11.60
CA GLU A 73 -10.02 -17.23 11.39
C GLU A 73 -8.61 -16.93 10.84
N THR A 74 -8.50 -16.02 9.86
CA THR A 74 -7.19 -15.69 9.25
C THR A 74 -6.25 -14.96 10.22
N GLU A 75 -6.75 -14.08 11.12
CA GLU A 75 -5.95 -13.48 12.20
C GLU A 75 -5.53 -14.53 13.22
N LYS A 76 -6.42 -15.46 13.61
CA LYS A 76 -6.15 -16.56 14.56
C LYS A 76 -5.11 -17.54 14.02
N GLU A 77 -5.17 -17.84 12.73
CA GLU A 77 -4.15 -18.65 12.03
C GLU A 77 -2.82 -17.89 11.83
N GLY A 78 -2.80 -16.61 12.14
CA GLY A 78 -1.63 -15.74 11.96
C GLY A 78 -1.29 -15.45 10.49
N LYS A 79 -2.24 -15.62 9.58
CA LYS A 79 -2.11 -15.36 8.14
C LYS A 79 -2.49 -13.92 7.76
N LEU A 80 -3.33 -13.23 8.57
CA LEU A 80 -3.69 -11.84 8.40
C LEU A 80 -3.14 -11.01 9.55
N ILE A 81 -2.57 -9.85 9.22
CA ILE A 81 -2.10 -8.85 10.18
C ILE A 81 -2.69 -7.51 9.77
N ILE A 82 -3.48 -6.90 10.64
CA ILE A 82 -4.03 -5.55 10.43
C ILE A 82 -3.40 -4.61 11.46
N ARG A 83 -2.87 -3.47 11.01
CA ARG A 83 -2.23 -2.44 11.84
C ARG A 83 -2.88 -1.09 11.61
N ASN A 84 -2.86 -0.25 12.63
CA ASN A 84 -3.12 1.17 12.47
C ASN A 84 -1.84 1.88 12.07
N TYR A 85 -1.93 2.98 11.31
CA TYR A 85 -0.79 3.82 10.96
C TYR A 85 -0.08 4.39 12.20
N ASP A 86 -0.85 4.68 13.27
CA ASP A 86 -0.32 5.11 14.56
C ASP A 86 0.41 3.92 15.23
N GLY A 87 1.66 4.14 15.55
CA GLY A 87 2.57 3.07 16.00
C GLY A 87 3.17 2.21 14.89
N TRP A 88 2.78 2.40 13.61
CA TRP A 88 3.41 1.73 12.46
C TRP A 88 4.17 2.71 11.56
N TYR A 89 3.47 3.70 10.98
CA TYR A 89 4.09 4.74 10.14
C TYR A 89 4.52 5.96 10.95
N ILE A 90 3.70 6.34 11.92
CA ILE A 90 3.91 7.52 12.77
C ILE A 90 3.86 7.06 14.23
N GLU A 91 4.95 7.23 14.95
CA GLU A 91 5.06 6.92 16.37
C GLU A 91 5.45 8.19 17.13
N ASN A 92 4.65 8.60 18.11
CA ASN A 92 4.86 9.85 18.87
C ASN A 92 5.03 11.11 17.99
N GLY A 93 4.34 11.13 16.83
CA GLY A 93 4.42 12.23 15.85
C GLY A 93 5.65 12.19 14.94
N GLU A 94 6.51 11.18 15.06
CA GLU A 94 7.70 11.01 14.22
C GLU A 94 7.58 9.82 13.28
N VAL A 95 8.31 9.88 12.16
CA VAL A 95 8.41 8.83 11.15
C VAL A 95 9.85 8.33 11.06
N GLU A 96 10.04 7.09 11.42
CA GLU A 96 11.34 6.42 11.31
C GLU A 96 11.28 5.32 10.24
N TYR A 97 11.55 5.66 8.97
CA TYR A 97 11.42 4.70 7.87
C TYR A 97 12.23 3.41 8.07
N VAL A 98 13.36 3.48 8.77
CA VAL A 98 14.17 2.28 9.10
C VAL A 98 13.38 1.29 9.98
N LYS A 99 12.62 1.81 10.97
CA LYS A 99 11.75 0.97 11.80
C LYS A 99 10.59 0.37 10.98
N ILE A 100 10.02 1.16 10.06
CA ILE A 100 8.94 0.68 9.19
C ILE A 100 9.45 -0.48 8.31
N LEU A 101 10.62 -0.33 7.69
CA LEU A 101 11.23 -1.40 6.89
C LEU A 101 11.58 -2.64 7.73
N ALA A 102 12.07 -2.45 8.95
CA ALA A 102 12.32 -3.56 9.89
C ALA A 102 10.99 -4.28 10.23
N GLY A 103 9.91 -3.53 10.47
CA GLY A 103 8.58 -4.09 10.71
C GLY A 103 8.06 -4.94 9.53
N TRP A 104 8.25 -4.51 8.28
CA TRP A 104 7.90 -5.31 7.11
C TRP A 104 8.73 -6.60 7.03
N ARG A 105 10.02 -6.51 7.36
CA ARG A 105 10.91 -7.69 7.42
C ARG A 105 10.48 -8.67 8.51
N ASP A 106 10.12 -8.18 9.69
CA ASP A 106 9.64 -9.01 10.80
C ASP A 106 8.33 -9.74 10.42
N ILE A 107 7.41 -9.07 9.71
CA ILE A 107 6.18 -9.70 9.20
C ILE A 107 6.54 -10.77 8.16
N TYR A 108 7.43 -10.47 7.23
CA TYR A 108 7.88 -11.42 6.22
C TYR A 108 8.50 -12.67 6.88
N ASP A 109 9.42 -12.48 7.82
CA ASP A 109 10.08 -13.57 8.53
C ASP A 109 9.09 -14.44 9.32
N LYS A 110 8.06 -13.80 9.92
CA LYS A 110 6.98 -14.52 10.59
C LYS A 110 6.22 -15.42 9.62
N PHE A 111 5.84 -14.90 8.45
CA PHE A 111 5.10 -15.66 7.44
C PHE A 111 5.95 -16.75 6.81
N GLN A 112 7.24 -16.48 6.56
CA GLN A 112 8.18 -17.47 6.02
C GLN A 112 8.35 -18.70 6.92
N LYS A 113 8.29 -18.56 8.25
CA LYS A 113 8.29 -19.69 9.20
C LYS A 113 7.10 -20.64 8.98
N GLY A 114 5.98 -20.12 8.49
CA GLY A 114 4.80 -20.88 8.06
C GLY A 114 4.82 -21.32 6.60
N GLY A 115 5.89 -21.03 5.84
CA GLY A 115 5.98 -21.31 4.41
C GLY A 115 5.06 -20.44 3.56
N LEU A 116 4.75 -19.22 4.03
CA LEU A 116 3.89 -18.25 3.34
C LEU A 116 4.74 -17.11 2.73
N GLY A 117 4.36 -16.65 1.53
CA GLY A 117 4.83 -15.37 1.00
C GLY A 117 4.17 -14.18 1.72
N LEU A 118 4.46 -12.94 1.29
CA LEU A 118 3.89 -11.73 1.87
C LEU A 118 3.21 -10.87 0.81
N ARG A 119 1.95 -10.52 1.05
CA ARG A 119 1.23 -9.40 0.42
C ARG A 119 1.04 -8.28 1.43
N GLY A 120 1.61 -7.11 1.14
CA GLY A 120 1.51 -5.93 1.98
C GLY A 120 0.70 -4.82 1.31
N ALA A 121 -0.26 -4.24 2.01
CA ALA A 121 -0.97 -3.06 1.57
C ALA A 121 -0.96 -1.98 2.65
N GLY A 122 -0.72 -0.73 2.26
CA GLY A 122 -0.68 0.38 3.19
C GLY A 122 -1.36 1.64 2.66
N GLU A 123 -2.12 2.31 3.52
CA GLU A 123 -2.75 3.60 3.22
C GLU A 123 -1.81 4.74 3.59
N MET A 124 -1.57 5.67 2.66
CA MET A 124 -0.59 6.76 2.82
C MET A 124 -1.21 8.09 3.30
N ALA A 125 -2.54 8.15 3.49
CA ALA A 125 -3.25 9.38 3.85
C ALA A 125 -2.75 10.03 5.15
N CYS A 126 -2.27 9.26 6.14
CA CYS A 126 -1.74 9.77 7.39
C CYS A 126 -0.54 10.72 7.19
N PHE A 127 0.34 10.44 6.25
CA PHE A 127 1.51 11.29 5.99
C PHE A 127 1.12 12.70 5.54
N PHE A 128 0.08 12.82 4.73
CA PHE A 128 -0.46 14.11 4.28
C PHE A 128 -1.15 14.85 5.42
N LYS A 129 -2.02 14.15 6.15
CA LYS A 129 -2.78 14.72 7.28
C LYS A 129 -1.88 15.21 8.42
N HIS A 130 -0.73 14.58 8.62
CA HIS A 130 0.25 14.94 9.64
C HIS A 130 1.42 15.80 9.12
N ASN A 131 1.34 16.28 7.85
CA ASN A 131 2.40 17.07 7.21
C ASN A 131 3.78 16.37 7.20
N LYS A 132 3.78 15.05 6.95
CA LYS A 132 4.97 14.18 6.92
C LYS A 132 5.30 13.69 5.51
N VAL A 133 5.03 14.53 4.49
CA VAL A 133 5.19 14.14 3.08
C VAL A 133 6.67 13.93 2.71
N LYS A 134 7.60 14.67 3.31
CA LYS A 134 9.04 14.45 3.10
C LYS A 134 9.47 13.07 3.62
N GLU A 135 8.95 12.68 4.77
CA GLU A 135 9.20 11.36 5.38
C GLU A 135 8.56 10.24 4.55
N LEU A 136 7.37 10.48 3.99
CA LEU A 136 6.73 9.56 3.03
C LEU A 136 7.65 9.31 1.84
N LEU A 137 8.18 10.35 1.19
CA LEU A 137 9.08 10.20 0.05
C LEU A 137 10.34 9.43 0.40
N ARG A 138 10.89 9.63 1.61
CA ARG A 138 12.03 8.84 2.11
C ARG A 138 11.67 7.37 2.33
N TYR A 139 10.48 7.11 2.88
CA TYR A 139 9.97 5.76 3.07
C TYR A 139 9.76 5.05 1.73
N GLU A 140 9.11 5.69 0.76
CA GLU A 140 8.89 5.13 -0.59
C GLU A 140 10.22 4.81 -1.28
N TYR A 141 11.17 5.75 -1.26
CA TYR A 141 12.51 5.51 -1.79
C TYR A 141 13.20 4.31 -1.12
N ALA A 142 13.14 4.25 0.21
CA ALA A 142 13.76 3.16 0.95
C ALA A 142 13.05 1.81 0.73
N LEU A 143 11.74 1.80 0.54
CA LEU A 143 10.96 0.60 0.24
C LEU A 143 11.41 -0.01 -1.10
N HIS A 144 11.69 0.83 -2.10
CA HIS A 144 12.16 0.39 -3.41
C HIS A 144 13.63 -0.03 -3.44
N ARG A 145 14.49 0.65 -2.67
CA ARG A 145 15.95 0.51 -2.79
C ARG A 145 16.61 -0.28 -1.67
N VAL A 146 16.00 -0.33 -0.51
CA VAL A 146 16.63 -0.88 0.71
C VAL A 146 15.95 -2.15 1.20
N LEU A 147 14.63 -2.27 1.01
CA LEU A 147 13.90 -3.45 1.45
C LEU A 147 14.14 -4.63 0.51
N ASP A 148 14.96 -5.56 0.97
CA ASP A 148 15.33 -6.78 0.22
C ASP A 148 14.53 -7.99 0.73
N ILE A 149 13.23 -8.00 0.43
CA ILE A 149 12.33 -9.14 0.66
C ILE A 149 11.39 -9.30 -0.53
N PRO A 150 11.01 -10.54 -0.92
CA PRO A 150 10.09 -10.79 -2.03
C PRO A 150 8.63 -10.54 -1.61
N MET A 151 8.32 -9.29 -1.29
CA MET A 151 6.98 -8.82 -0.95
C MET A 151 6.27 -8.30 -2.20
N GLU A 152 5.01 -8.65 -2.38
CA GLU A 152 4.10 -7.94 -3.26
C GLU A 152 3.48 -6.79 -2.46
N ALA A 153 3.59 -5.56 -2.96
CA ALA A 153 3.18 -4.38 -2.20
C ALA A 153 2.27 -3.45 -2.97
N ILE A 154 1.26 -2.89 -2.29
CA ILE A 154 0.44 -1.79 -2.81
C ILE A 154 0.47 -0.63 -1.81
N CYS A 155 0.99 0.54 -2.26
CA CYS A 155 0.90 1.80 -1.55
C CYS A 155 -0.31 2.58 -2.05
N ALA A 156 -1.32 2.78 -1.18
CA ALA A 156 -2.62 3.33 -1.54
C ALA A 156 -2.76 4.80 -1.12
N TYR A 157 -3.10 5.64 -2.09
CA TYR A 157 -3.14 7.09 -1.99
C TYR A 157 -4.54 7.63 -2.26
N ASN A 158 -5.12 8.32 -1.28
CA ASN A 158 -6.37 9.04 -1.45
C ASN A 158 -6.13 10.34 -2.23
N VAL A 159 -6.66 10.42 -3.47
CA VAL A 159 -6.48 11.59 -4.34
C VAL A 159 -7.06 12.85 -3.71
N ASN A 160 -8.22 12.75 -3.06
CA ASN A 160 -8.85 13.90 -2.42
C ASN A 160 -7.96 14.46 -1.30
N THR A 161 -7.36 13.59 -0.47
CA THR A 161 -6.41 14.01 0.57
C THR A 161 -5.19 14.72 -0.03
N ILE A 162 -4.63 14.21 -1.13
CA ILE A 162 -3.50 14.86 -1.81
C ILE A 162 -3.87 16.26 -2.31
N VAL A 163 -5.03 16.38 -2.96
CA VAL A 163 -5.52 17.66 -3.49
C VAL A 163 -5.81 18.66 -2.37
N GLU A 164 -6.53 18.24 -1.33
CA GLU A 164 -6.90 19.09 -0.19
C GLU A 164 -5.69 19.60 0.58
N THR A 165 -4.63 18.80 0.66
CA THR A 165 -3.38 19.17 1.36
C THR A 165 -2.38 19.90 0.47
N GLY A 166 -2.66 20.05 -0.85
CA GLY A 166 -1.85 20.82 -1.79
C GLY A 166 -0.59 20.12 -2.31
N TYR A 167 -0.47 18.81 -2.16
CA TYR A 167 0.72 18.03 -2.57
C TYR A 167 0.58 17.34 -3.94
N THR A 168 -0.16 17.92 -4.87
CA THR A 168 -0.39 17.33 -6.21
C THR A 168 0.89 17.18 -7.04
N ASP A 169 1.91 17.96 -6.75
CA ASP A 169 3.21 17.95 -7.44
C ASP A 169 4.00 16.66 -7.24
N ILE A 170 3.71 15.89 -6.18
CA ILE A 170 4.41 14.62 -5.93
C ILE A 170 3.81 13.42 -6.70
N MET A 171 2.61 13.54 -7.24
CA MET A 171 1.90 12.39 -7.84
C MET A 171 2.68 11.79 -9.02
N MET A 172 3.10 12.62 -9.97
CA MET A 172 3.84 12.12 -11.15
C MET A 172 5.23 11.57 -10.81
N PRO A 173 6.05 12.21 -9.95
CA PRO A 173 7.26 11.59 -9.44
C PRO A 173 7.05 10.21 -8.80
N LEU A 174 6.02 10.06 -7.98
CA LEU A 174 5.67 8.77 -7.39
C LEU A 174 5.29 7.73 -8.45
N VAL A 175 4.47 8.10 -9.44
CA VAL A 175 4.11 7.20 -10.56
C VAL A 175 5.35 6.72 -11.32
N ARG A 176 6.29 7.62 -11.60
CA ARG A 176 7.53 7.28 -12.32
C ARG A 176 8.47 6.39 -11.52
N ALA A 177 8.45 6.52 -10.19
CA ALA A 177 9.27 5.70 -9.31
C ALA A 177 8.74 4.27 -9.13
N HIS A 178 7.47 4.03 -9.48
CA HIS A 178 6.84 2.72 -9.39
C HIS A 178 6.78 2.04 -10.76
N GLY A 179 6.94 0.71 -10.79
CA GLY A 179 6.79 -0.06 -12.03
C GLY A 179 5.35 -0.06 -12.55
N TRP A 180 4.38 0.05 -11.64
CA TRP A 180 2.95 0.03 -11.93
C TRP A 180 2.18 1.07 -11.15
N ALA A 181 1.17 1.66 -11.79
CA ALA A 181 0.21 2.54 -11.13
C ALA A 181 -1.22 2.13 -11.47
N ILE A 182 -2.10 2.16 -10.48
CA ILE A 182 -3.54 1.98 -10.64
C ILE A 182 -4.21 3.30 -10.29
N PHE A 183 -5.18 3.71 -11.10
CA PHE A 183 -6.03 4.87 -10.85
C PHE A 183 -7.48 4.43 -10.89
N THR A 184 -8.27 4.85 -9.91
CA THR A 184 -9.73 4.70 -9.92
C THR A 184 -10.40 6.06 -9.85
N GLY A 185 -11.55 6.19 -10.51
CA GLY A 185 -12.32 7.42 -10.55
C GLY A 185 -13.68 7.20 -11.17
N PRO A 186 -14.51 8.26 -11.29
CA PRO A 186 -15.87 8.17 -11.84
C PRO A 186 -15.91 7.63 -13.29
N GLY A 187 -14.82 7.81 -14.05
CA GLY A 187 -14.69 7.32 -15.43
C GLY A 187 -14.29 5.84 -15.55
N GLY A 188 -13.94 5.18 -14.45
CA GLY A 188 -13.48 3.79 -14.45
C GLY A 188 -12.11 3.61 -13.82
N GLU A 189 -11.39 2.61 -14.29
CA GLU A 189 -10.07 2.22 -13.79
C GLU A 189 -9.03 2.33 -14.90
N MET A 190 -7.81 2.68 -14.54
CA MET A 190 -6.67 2.70 -15.44
C MET A 190 -5.50 2.03 -14.77
N ILE A 191 -4.84 1.13 -15.49
CA ILE A 191 -3.55 0.55 -15.10
C ILE A 191 -2.51 1.16 -16.02
N TYR A 192 -1.45 1.68 -15.44
CA TYR A 192 -0.32 2.26 -16.14
C TYR A 192 0.95 1.49 -15.77
N GLN A 193 1.70 1.08 -16.79
CA GLN A 193 3.05 0.51 -16.62
C GLN A 193 4.07 1.57 -16.98
N SER A 194 5.00 1.84 -16.07
CA SER A 194 6.16 2.68 -16.38
C SER A 194 7.16 1.90 -17.22
N GLU A 195 7.55 2.43 -18.37
CA GLU A 195 8.58 1.82 -19.23
C GLU A 195 9.98 1.93 -18.59
N ASN A 196 10.20 3.00 -17.81
CA ASN A 196 11.44 3.27 -17.09
C ASN A 196 11.10 3.65 -15.66
N VAL A 197 11.52 2.84 -14.71
CA VAL A 197 11.38 3.16 -13.28
C VAL A 197 12.52 4.10 -12.90
N GLU A 198 12.19 5.35 -12.60
CA GLU A 198 13.16 6.39 -12.25
C GLU A 198 12.92 6.89 -10.81
N ASP A 199 13.78 6.49 -9.88
CA ASP A 199 13.76 7.04 -8.52
C ASP A 199 14.34 8.47 -8.43
N TYR A 200 14.95 8.94 -9.51
CA TYR A 200 15.58 10.27 -9.56
C TYR A 200 14.61 11.40 -9.18
N ASP A 201 13.35 11.29 -9.57
CA ASP A 201 12.34 12.30 -9.25
C ASP A 201 12.05 12.37 -7.73
N ILE A 202 12.07 11.24 -7.03
CA ILE A 202 11.94 11.20 -5.57
C ILE A 202 13.19 11.79 -4.91
N GLU A 203 14.38 11.41 -5.35
CA GLU A 203 15.65 11.98 -4.86
C GLU A 203 15.67 13.50 -5.04
N ARG A 204 15.26 13.99 -6.20
CA ARG A 204 15.16 15.43 -6.48
C ARG A 204 14.19 16.14 -5.55
N LEU A 205 13.01 15.57 -5.30
CA LEU A 205 12.03 16.14 -4.36
C LEU A 205 12.58 16.20 -2.93
N LEU A 206 13.36 15.20 -2.51
CA LEU A 206 14.00 15.18 -1.20
C LEU A 206 15.09 16.28 -1.05
N GLN A 207 15.75 16.66 -2.15
CA GLN A 207 16.80 17.68 -2.17
C GLN A 207 16.25 19.12 -2.21
N VAL A 208 15.15 19.34 -2.91
CA VAL A 208 14.61 20.69 -3.16
C VAL A 208 13.80 21.24 -1.97
N LYS A 209 13.29 20.36 -1.09
CA LYS A 209 12.47 20.76 0.09
C LYS A 209 13.30 20.78 1.40
N VAL A 210 14.56 21.24 1.33
CA VAL A 210 15.41 21.53 2.50
C VAL A 210 15.12 22.94 3.01
#